data_342c498f95e6330740cdf0149910981d
#
_entry.id   342c498f95e6330740cdf0149910981d
#
_cell.length_a   1.000
_cell.length_b   1.000
_cell.length_c   1.000
_cell.angle_alpha   90.00
_cell.angle_beta   90.00
_cell.angle_gamma   90.00
#
_symmetry.space_group_name_H-M   'P 1'
#
loop_
_entity.id
_entity.type
_entity.pdbx_description
1 polymer ?
#
loop_
_entity_poly.entity_id
_entity_poly.type
_entity_poly.pdbx_seq_one_letter_code
_entity_poly.pdbx_strand_id
1 'polypeptide(L)'
;MRDYTEEELKILSDMLPNIALQLRTSLATVYTAVDRLVPADMREKDAKTDRTAAAFYQSYYRLYRVISNLTDAGQLFDRKRFELYDDDIVGVCRSVCGEVDFLFNMQGVTLAFLSDRDSRIIGLDAAAIRKMLLNLLSNALKFTPQGGSVRVRVKTEGRNVKITVADSGCGMNSDTLAHLFDRFIDGGQDPMPPRGLGLGLPICQRIAQGHGGRIVAQSEEGKGSLFTISLPAVRAGRVRLKDRGSDYAGGF
;
A
#
# COMPACT_ATOMS: atom_id res chain seq x y z
N MET A 1 -22.96 -19.08 8.45
CA MET A 1 -21.53 -18.80 8.30
C MET A 1 -20.81 -20.08 8.71
N ARG A 2 -20.04 -20.72 7.82
CA ARG A 2 -19.30 -21.93 8.20
C ARG A 2 -18.15 -21.48 9.11
N ASP A 3 -18.14 -21.95 10.34
CA ASP A 3 -16.97 -21.80 11.21
C ASP A 3 -15.89 -22.74 10.70
N TYR A 4 -14.82 -22.18 10.14
CA TYR A 4 -13.64 -22.94 9.74
C TYR A 4 -12.91 -23.43 10.99
N THR A 5 -12.49 -24.69 10.97
CA THR A 5 -11.67 -25.25 12.04
C THR A 5 -10.26 -24.59 12.05
N GLU A 6 -9.58 -24.60 13.20
CA GLU A 6 -8.19 -24.07 13.29
C GLU A 6 -7.23 -24.75 12.30
N GLU A 7 -7.49 -26.00 11.96
CA GLU A 7 -6.70 -26.80 11.03
C GLU A 7 -6.91 -26.37 9.57
N GLU A 8 -8.14 -26.08 9.17
CA GLU A 8 -8.48 -25.53 7.84
C GLU A 8 -7.90 -24.13 7.65
N LEU A 9 -7.95 -23.28 8.68
CA LEU A 9 -7.34 -21.94 8.67
C LEU A 9 -5.81 -22.02 8.55
N LYS A 10 -5.19 -23.00 9.18
CA LYS A 10 -3.74 -23.22 9.09
C LYS A 10 -3.32 -23.67 7.69
N ILE A 11 -4.05 -24.62 7.09
CA ILE A 11 -3.79 -25.08 5.71
C ILE A 11 -3.92 -23.90 4.73
N LEU A 12 -4.96 -23.09 4.84
CA LEU A 12 -5.14 -21.90 4.00
C LEU A 12 -4.01 -20.89 4.22
N SER A 13 -3.60 -20.67 5.47
CA SER A 13 -2.49 -19.79 5.82
C SER A 13 -1.17 -20.21 5.18
N ASP A 14 -0.91 -21.50 5.07
CA ASP A 14 0.33 -22.04 4.51
C ASP A 14 0.31 -22.09 2.95
N MET A 15 -0.87 -22.31 2.36
CA MET A 15 -1.03 -22.38 0.90
C MET A 15 -1.09 -21.01 0.21
N LEU A 16 -1.79 -20.04 0.82
CA LEU A 16 -2.03 -18.73 0.22
C LEU A 16 -0.74 -17.97 -0.14
N PRO A 17 0.33 -17.95 0.68
CA PRO A 17 1.59 -17.29 0.32
C PRO A 17 2.27 -17.88 -0.91
N ASN A 18 2.23 -19.22 -1.06
CA ASN A 18 2.83 -19.91 -2.20
C ASN A 18 2.09 -19.65 -3.51
N ILE A 19 0.75 -19.70 -3.48
CA ILE A 19 -0.10 -19.37 -4.62
C ILE A 19 0.12 -17.89 -5.01
N ALA A 20 0.14 -17.00 -4.04
CA ALA A 20 0.36 -15.59 -4.28
C ALA A 20 1.74 -15.31 -4.87
N LEU A 21 2.79 -16.02 -4.44
CA LEU A 21 4.13 -15.90 -5.00
C LEU A 21 4.16 -16.32 -6.48
N GLN A 22 3.55 -17.47 -6.83
CA GLN A 22 3.46 -17.93 -8.21
C GLN A 22 2.70 -16.96 -9.10
N LEU A 23 1.56 -16.45 -8.61
CA LEU A 23 0.78 -15.46 -9.34
C LEU A 23 1.55 -14.14 -9.53
N ARG A 24 2.30 -13.70 -8.52
CA ARG A 24 3.14 -12.49 -8.59
C ARG A 24 4.24 -12.64 -9.65
N THR A 25 4.90 -13.78 -9.70
CA THR A 25 5.94 -14.07 -10.69
C THR A 25 5.37 -14.07 -12.11
N SER A 26 4.23 -14.74 -12.32
CA SER A 26 3.54 -14.75 -13.61
C SER A 26 3.11 -13.36 -14.05
N LEU A 27 2.57 -12.58 -13.12
CA LEU A 27 2.12 -11.22 -13.37
C LEU A 27 3.29 -10.29 -13.71
N ALA A 28 4.44 -10.43 -13.03
CA ALA A 28 5.66 -9.66 -13.32
C ALA A 28 6.20 -9.97 -14.73
N THR A 29 6.13 -11.25 -15.17
CA THR A 29 6.50 -11.65 -16.52
C THR A 29 5.61 -10.98 -17.58
N VAL A 30 4.29 -10.96 -17.35
CA VAL A 30 3.34 -10.28 -18.23
C VAL A 30 3.60 -8.77 -18.28
N TYR A 31 3.88 -8.15 -17.13
CA TYR A 31 4.24 -6.73 -17.08
C TYR A 31 5.46 -6.42 -17.94
N THR A 32 6.54 -7.19 -17.75
CA THR A 32 7.79 -6.99 -18.48
C THR A 32 7.59 -7.22 -20.00
N ALA A 33 6.77 -8.19 -20.39
CA ALA A 33 6.45 -8.43 -21.79
C ALA A 33 5.69 -7.26 -22.42
N VAL A 34 4.68 -6.73 -21.74
CA VAL A 34 3.90 -5.58 -22.25
C VAL A 34 4.74 -4.31 -22.27
N ASP A 35 5.56 -4.06 -21.25
CA ASP A 35 6.43 -2.89 -21.20
C ASP A 35 7.46 -2.87 -22.35
N ARG A 36 7.94 -4.06 -22.76
CA ARG A 36 8.82 -4.22 -23.93
C ARG A 36 8.07 -4.08 -25.26
N LEU A 37 6.81 -4.52 -25.33
CA LEU A 37 6.00 -4.44 -26.56
C LEU A 37 5.46 -3.04 -26.83
N VAL A 38 5.22 -2.26 -25.77
CA VAL A 38 4.65 -0.92 -25.86
C VAL A 38 5.53 0.06 -25.04
N PRO A 39 6.75 0.35 -25.52
CA PRO A 39 7.65 1.27 -24.86
C PRO A 39 7.11 2.71 -24.86
N ALA A 40 7.65 3.56 -23.99
CA ALA A 40 7.14 4.91 -23.73
C ALA A 40 7.04 5.77 -25.01
N ASP A 41 7.99 5.65 -25.91
CA ASP A 41 8.04 6.38 -27.18
C ASP A 41 6.91 6.00 -28.15
N MET A 42 6.41 4.77 -28.10
CA MET A 42 5.22 4.35 -28.86
C MET A 42 3.92 4.91 -28.25
N ARG A 43 3.86 5.00 -26.93
CA ARG A 43 2.70 5.56 -26.21
C ARG A 43 2.52 7.05 -26.50
N GLU A 44 3.61 7.80 -26.54
CA GLU A 44 3.58 9.24 -26.85
C GLU A 44 3.10 9.55 -28.27
N LYS A 45 3.25 8.62 -29.21
CA LYS A 45 2.92 8.81 -30.63
C LYS A 45 1.48 8.45 -30.99
N ASP A 46 0.81 7.59 -30.21
CA ASP A 46 -0.54 7.10 -30.51
C ASP A 46 -1.42 7.04 -29.26
N ALA A 47 -2.41 7.94 -29.23
CA ALA A 47 -3.37 8.04 -28.12
C ALA A 47 -4.19 6.76 -27.88
N LYS A 48 -4.40 5.91 -28.89
CA LYS A 48 -5.10 4.63 -28.73
C LYS A 48 -4.21 3.62 -28.02
N THR A 49 -2.95 3.56 -28.41
CA THR A 49 -1.92 2.71 -27.78
C THR A 49 -1.71 3.12 -26.34
N ASP A 50 -1.64 4.44 -26.06
CA ASP A 50 -1.51 4.96 -24.71
C ASP A 50 -2.69 4.57 -23.82
N ARG A 51 -3.94 4.73 -24.28
CA ARG A 51 -5.15 4.30 -23.56
C ARG A 51 -5.17 2.81 -23.27
N THR A 52 -4.72 1.98 -24.23
CA THR A 52 -4.68 0.52 -24.07
C THR A 52 -3.61 0.13 -23.04
N ALA A 53 -2.44 0.74 -23.11
CA ALA A 53 -1.38 0.56 -22.11
C ALA A 53 -1.84 0.99 -20.71
N ALA A 54 -2.50 2.14 -20.61
CA ALA A 54 -3.06 2.63 -19.35
C ALA A 54 -4.06 1.64 -18.74
N ALA A 55 -4.99 1.11 -19.54
CA ALA A 55 -5.96 0.10 -19.10
C ALA A 55 -5.27 -1.21 -18.64
N PHE A 56 -4.20 -1.61 -19.34
CA PHE A 56 -3.38 -2.76 -18.94
C PHE A 56 -2.71 -2.50 -17.58
N TYR A 57 -2.02 -1.37 -17.41
CA TYR A 57 -1.33 -1.06 -16.15
C TYR A 57 -2.30 -0.94 -14.98
N GLN A 58 -3.47 -0.34 -15.18
CA GLN A 58 -4.53 -0.30 -14.16
C GLN A 58 -4.95 -1.72 -13.75
N SER A 59 -5.15 -2.61 -14.73
CA SER A 59 -5.55 -4.01 -14.48
C SER A 59 -4.43 -4.79 -13.79
N TYR A 60 -3.17 -4.57 -14.21
CA TYR A 60 -1.98 -5.14 -13.59
C TYR A 60 -1.89 -4.76 -12.10
N TYR A 61 -1.98 -3.47 -11.78
CA TYR A 61 -1.90 -3.02 -10.38
C TYR A 61 -3.08 -3.49 -9.54
N ARG A 62 -4.28 -3.63 -10.14
CA ARG A 62 -5.43 -4.23 -9.48
C ARG A 62 -5.17 -5.69 -9.10
N LEU A 63 -4.68 -6.50 -10.03
CA LEU A 63 -4.33 -7.90 -9.78
C LEU A 63 -3.17 -8.04 -8.80
N TYR A 64 -2.12 -7.25 -8.95
CA TYR A 64 -0.99 -7.22 -8.03
C TYR A 64 -1.44 -6.94 -6.59
N ARG A 65 -2.39 -6.01 -6.42
CA ARG A 65 -2.97 -5.72 -5.10
C ARG A 65 -3.78 -6.88 -4.54
N VAL A 66 -4.60 -7.54 -5.37
CA VAL A 66 -5.36 -8.73 -4.93
C VAL A 66 -4.42 -9.84 -4.47
N ILE A 67 -3.37 -10.11 -5.25
CA ILE A 67 -2.35 -11.12 -4.92
C ILE A 67 -1.61 -10.73 -3.63
N SER A 68 -1.25 -9.47 -3.48
CA SER A 68 -0.61 -8.98 -2.25
C SER A 68 -1.53 -9.14 -1.03
N ASN A 69 -2.79 -8.79 -1.15
CA ASN A 69 -3.79 -8.98 -0.09
C ASN A 69 -4.00 -10.47 0.25
N LEU A 70 -3.88 -11.37 -0.72
CA LEU A 70 -3.96 -12.81 -0.51
C LEU A 70 -2.76 -13.33 0.32
N THR A 71 -1.54 -12.87 0.00
CA THR A 71 -0.34 -13.15 0.82
C THR A 71 -0.53 -12.63 2.23
N ASP A 72 -1.15 -11.48 2.34
CA ASP A 72 -1.36 -10.76 3.60
C ASP A 72 -2.42 -11.38 4.48
N ALA A 73 -3.45 -12.00 3.88
CA ALA A 73 -4.42 -12.81 4.62
C ALA A 73 -3.72 -13.94 5.37
N GLY A 74 -2.77 -14.65 4.72
CA GLY A 74 -1.94 -15.65 5.38
C GLY A 74 -1.13 -15.07 6.54
N GLN A 75 -0.52 -13.91 6.36
CA GLN A 75 0.27 -13.21 7.39
C GLN A 75 -0.59 -12.59 8.51
N LEU A 76 -1.87 -12.28 8.27
CA LEU A 76 -2.78 -11.82 9.33
C LEU A 76 -3.06 -12.91 10.38
N PHE A 77 -2.97 -14.18 9.98
CA PHE A 77 -3.12 -15.33 10.88
C PHE A 77 -1.77 -15.76 11.49
N ASP A 78 -0.63 -15.42 10.86
CA ASP A 78 0.69 -15.72 11.38
C ASP A 78 1.08 -14.67 12.44
N ARG A 79 1.38 -15.13 13.68
CA ARG A 79 1.83 -14.30 14.80
C ARG A 79 3.29 -13.82 14.65
N LYS A 80 3.87 -13.84 13.45
CA LYS A 80 5.24 -13.35 13.23
C LYS A 80 5.38 -11.91 13.71
N ARG A 81 6.41 -11.68 14.53
CA ARG A 81 6.77 -10.33 14.99
C ARG A 81 7.43 -9.59 13.83
N PHE A 82 7.12 -8.30 13.70
CA PHE A 82 7.85 -7.42 12.78
C PHE A 82 9.31 -7.32 13.23
N GLU A 83 10.22 -7.39 12.28
CA GLU A 83 11.63 -7.20 12.53
C GLU A 83 11.97 -5.71 12.39
N LEU A 84 12.08 -5.01 13.52
CA LEU A 84 12.37 -3.59 13.54
C LEU A 84 13.87 -3.35 13.45
N TYR A 85 14.26 -2.51 12.49
CA TYR A 85 15.61 -2.00 12.30
C TYR A 85 15.57 -0.47 12.31
N ASP A 86 16.70 0.16 12.67
CA ASP A 86 16.86 1.60 12.57
C ASP A 86 16.88 2.01 11.10
N ASP A 87 15.83 2.72 10.65
CA ASP A 87 15.68 3.14 9.27
C ASP A 87 14.98 4.50 9.18
N ASP A 88 15.09 5.16 8.03
CA ASP A 88 14.55 6.50 7.78
C ASP A 88 13.10 6.46 7.33
N ILE A 89 12.18 6.72 8.26
CA ILE A 89 10.74 6.75 7.97
C ILE A 89 10.35 7.81 6.94
N VAL A 90 11.05 8.96 6.90
CA VAL A 90 10.80 10.01 5.91
C VAL A 90 11.25 9.55 4.53
N GLY A 91 12.44 8.94 4.45
CA GLY A 91 12.97 8.35 3.22
C GLY A 91 12.07 7.26 2.65
N VAL A 92 11.59 6.34 3.51
CA VAL A 92 10.64 5.30 3.10
C VAL A 92 9.35 5.90 2.54
N CYS A 93 8.73 6.88 3.24
CA CYS A 93 7.50 7.51 2.77
C CYS A 93 7.69 8.27 1.46
N ARG A 94 8.79 9.02 1.33
CA ARG A 94 9.15 9.76 0.10
C ARG A 94 9.33 8.83 -1.09
N SER A 95 10.06 7.73 -0.91
CA SER A 95 10.28 6.72 -1.95
C SER A 95 8.97 6.12 -2.45
N VAL A 96 8.08 5.72 -1.53
CA VAL A 96 6.77 5.15 -1.91
C VAL A 96 5.93 6.14 -2.70
N CYS A 97 5.87 7.41 -2.27
CA CYS A 97 5.12 8.43 -3.00
C CYS A 97 5.69 8.65 -4.41
N GLY A 98 7.02 8.74 -4.56
CA GLY A 98 7.66 8.89 -5.87
C GLY A 98 7.38 7.73 -6.82
N GLU A 99 7.33 6.50 -6.30
CA GLU A 99 7.06 5.32 -7.13
C GLU A 99 5.63 5.26 -7.68
N VAL A 100 4.65 5.80 -6.96
CA VAL A 100 3.24 5.75 -7.39
C VAL A 100 2.76 7.05 -8.02
N ASP A 101 3.55 8.12 -8.03
CA ASP A 101 3.17 9.44 -8.51
C ASP A 101 2.63 9.41 -9.95
N PHE A 102 3.26 8.63 -10.82
CA PHE A 102 2.81 8.48 -12.21
C PHE A 102 1.39 7.89 -12.32
N LEU A 103 0.98 7.00 -11.39
CA LEU A 103 -0.38 6.43 -11.38
C LEU A 103 -1.43 7.49 -11.03
N PHE A 104 -1.09 8.39 -10.11
CA PHE A 104 -1.93 9.50 -9.74
C PHE A 104 -2.08 10.48 -10.89
N ASN A 105 -0.97 10.84 -11.53
CA ASN A 105 -0.95 11.72 -12.70
C ASN A 105 -1.79 11.14 -13.86
N MET A 106 -1.71 9.84 -14.13
CA MET A 106 -2.54 9.17 -15.14
C MET A 106 -4.05 9.25 -14.86
N GLN A 107 -4.45 9.32 -13.59
CA GLN A 107 -5.86 9.48 -13.21
C GLN A 107 -6.26 10.95 -13.02
N GLY A 108 -5.35 11.88 -13.30
CA GLY A 108 -5.58 13.31 -13.11
C GLY A 108 -5.77 13.70 -11.64
N VAL A 109 -5.16 12.97 -10.71
CA VAL A 109 -5.16 13.23 -9.28
C VAL A 109 -3.77 13.72 -8.86
N THR A 110 -3.71 14.81 -8.09
CA THR A 110 -2.43 15.34 -7.61
C THR A 110 -1.98 14.60 -6.36
N LEU A 111 -0.76 14.05 -6.35
CA LEU A 111 -0.12 13.49 -5.16
C LEU A 111 0.93 14.45 -4.62
N ALA A 112 0.88 14.79 -3.33
CA ALA A 112 1.87 15.63 -2.68
C ALA A 112 2.47 14.93 -1.46
N PHE A 113 3.81 14.97 -1.33
CA PHE A 113 4.53 14.53 -0.15
C PHE A 113 5.11 15.72 0.62
N LEU A 114 4.88 15.78 1.92
CA LEU A 114 5.35 16.84 2.83
C LEU A 114 5.98 16.20 4.07
N SER A 115 7.07 16.80 4.55
CA SER A 115 7.69 16.42 5.82
C SER A 115 8.21 17.66 6.56
N ASP A 116 8.19 17.62 7.90
CA ASP A 116 8.79 18.64 8.76
C ASP A 116 10.31 18.45 8.91
N ARG A 117 10.86 17.33 8.43
CA ARG A 117 12.28 16.98 8.47
C ARG A 117 12.71 16.27 7.18
N ASP A 118 13.97 16.39 6.82
CA ASP A 118 14.53 15.67 5.66
C ASP A 118 14.69 14.18 5.93
N SER A 119 14.96 13.80 7.18
CA SER A 119 15.16 12.42 7.64
C SER A 119 14.75 12.26 9.10
N ARG A 120 14.23 11.07 9.44
CA ARG A 120 13.94 10.67 10.82
C ARG A 120 14.18 9.18 11.00
N ILE A 121 15.24 8.83 11.73
CA ILE A 121 15.57 7.43 12.05
C ILE A 121 14.75 6.96 13.24
N ILE A 122 13.99 5.87 13.04
CA ILE A 122 13.24 5.15 14.07
C ILE A 122 13.36 3.64 13.84
N GLY A 123 13.01 2.84 14.83
CA GLY A 123 12.89 1.39 14.67
C GLY A 123 11.64 1.04 13.86
N LEU A 124 11.82 0.51 12.66
CA LEU A 124 10.73 0.13 11.77
C LEU A 124 11.06 -1.08 10.89
N ASP A 125 10.04 -1.78 10.44
CA ASP A 125 10.10 -2.71 9.32
C ASP A 125 9.72 -1.94 8.03
N ALA A 126 10.72 -1.56 7.25
CA ALA A 126 10.54 -0.73 6.07
C ALA A 126 9.61 -1.37 5.02
N ALA A 127 9.65 -2.70 4.87
CA ALA A 127 8.78 -3.43 3.95
C ALA A 127 7.31 -3.37 4.40
N ALA A 128 7.07 -3.53 5.71
CA ALA A 128 5.74 -3.44 6.29
C ALA A 128 5.18 -2.00 6.19
N ILE A 129 5.99 -0.97 6.51
CA ILE A 129 5.58 0.44 6.36
C ILE A 129 5.27 0.78 4.91
N ARG A 130 6.13 0.35 3.98
CA ARG A 130 5.89 0.51 2.54
C ARG A 130 4.56 -0.08 2.12
N LYS A 131 4.25 -1.30 2.55
CA LYS A 131 3.01 -2.00 2.29
C LYS A 131 1.79 -1.25 2.85
N MET A 132 1.87 -0.76 4.08
CA MET A 132 0.84 0.05 4.70
C MET A 132 0.54 1.31 3.87
N LEU A 133 1.57 2.04 3.46
CA LEU A 133 1.42 3.24 2.62
C LEU A 133 0.81 2.92 1.25
N LEU A 134 1.25 1.86 0.58
CA LEU A 134 0.69 1.44 -0.71
C LEU A 134 -0.80 1.10 -0.60
N ASN A 135 -1.24 0.45 0.49
CA ASN A 135 -2.65 0.19 0.73
C ASN A 135 -3.46 1.48 0.91
N LEU A 136 -2.95 2.44 1.69
CA LEU A 136 -3.62 3.73 1.90
C LEU A 136 -3.65 4.57 0.62
N LEU A 137 -2.54 4.66 -0.11
CA LEU A 137 -2.46 5.41 -1.38
C LEU A 137 -3.33 4.79 -2.46
N SER A 138 -3.39 3.46 -2.54
CA SER A 138 -4.30 2.77 -3.46
C SER A 138 -5.78 3.04 -3.14
N ASN A 139 -6.14 3.12 -1.86
CA ASN A 139 -7.49 3.50 -1.47
C ASN A 139 -7.76 4.97 -1.81
N ALA A 140 -6.84 5.88 -1.49
CA ALA A 140 -6.94 7.28 -1.83
C ALA A 140 -7.13 7.49 -3.34
N LEU A 141 -6.31 6.84 -4.18
CA LEU A 141 -6.43 6.92 -5.63
C LEU A 141 -7.77 6.38 -6.15
N LYS A 142 -8.27 5.29 -5.56
CA LYS A 142 -9.54 4.67 -5.95
C LYS A 142 -10.75 5.57 -5.70
N PHE A 143 -10.75 6.32 -4.60
CA PHE A 143 -11.90 7.08 -4.14
C PHE A 143 -11.80 8.58 -4.42
N THR A 144 -10.68 9.06 -4.93
CA THR A 144 -10.48 10.45 -5.33
C THR A 144 -10.82 10.62 -6.81
N PRO A 145 -11.77 11.49 -7.17
CA PRO A 145 -12.11 11.76 -8.57
C PRO A 145 -10.99 12.52 -9.29
N GLN A 146 -11.05 12.52 -10.61
CA GLN A 146 -10.16 13.33 -11.45
C GLN A 146 -10.26 14.82 -11.03
N GLY A 147 -9.12 15.51 -11.00
CA GLY A 147 -8.98 16.87 -10.48
C GLY A 147 -8.84 16.96 -8.96
N GLY A 148 -8.98 15.84 -8.25
CA GLY A 148 -8.77 15.76 -6.81
C GLY A 148 -7.30 15.72 -6.40
N SER A 149 -7.06 15.63 -5.09
CA SER A 149 -5.70 15.62 -4.52
C SER A 149 -5.57 14.64 -3.39
N VAL A 150 -4.36 14.07 -3.27
CA VAL A 150 -3.95 13.23 -2.15
C VAL A 150 -2.67 13.81 -1.56
N ARG A 151 -2.60 13.89 -0.23
CA ARG A 151 -1.46 14.45 0.48
C ARG A 151 -0.95 13.46 1.52
N VAL A 152 0.31 13.11 1.41
CA VAL A 152 1.04 12.36 2.44
C VAL A 152 1.89 13.33 3.23
N ARG A 153 1.76 13.33 4.57
CA ARG A 153 2.58 14.18 5.43
C ARG A 153 3.22 13.34 6.53
N VAL A 154 4.52 13.55 6.75
CA VAL A 154 5.25 13.00 7.89
C VAL A 154 5.60 14.15 8.84
N LYS A 155 5.27 14.01 10.13
CA LYS A 155 5.54 15.00 11.16
C LYS A 155 6.03 14.35 12.43
N THR A 156 7.05 14.93 13.04
CA THR A 156 7.53 14.49 14.37
C THR A 156 6.81 15.26 15.46
N GLU A 157 6.08 14.57 16.33
CA GLU A 157 5.36 15.17 17.45
C GLU A 157 5.79 14.51 18.77
N GLY A 158 6.64 15.20 19.54
CA GLY A 158 7.17 14.68 20.79
C GLY A 158 7.90 13.35 20.63
N ARG A 159 7.39 12.30 21.25
CA ARG A 159 7.93 10.94 21.20
C ARG A 159 7.33 10.08 20.07
N ASN A 160 6.55 10.66 19.16
CA ASN A 160 5.90 9.95 18.07
C ASN A 160 6.25 10.59 16.72
N VAL A 161 6.20 9.76 15.68
CA VAL A 161 6.11 10.20 14.29
C VAL A 161 4.68 9.96 13.84
N LYS A 162 4.05 10.98 13.27
CA LYS A 162 2.75 10.89 12.63
C LYS A 162 2.92 10.87 11.12
N ILE A 163 2.29 9.89 10.47
CA ILE A 163 2.14 9.82 9.03
C ILE A 163 0.67 10.02 8.73
N THR A 164 0.33 11.02 7.93
CA THR A 164 -1.05 11.26 7.51
C THR A 164 -1.18 11.06 6.01
N VAL A 165 -2.26 10.40 5.59
CA VAL A 165 -2.70 10.30 4.21
C VAL A 165 -4.08 10.92 4.14
N ALA A 166 -4.19 12.06 3.47
CA ALA A 166 -5.43 12.81 3.28
C ALA A 166 -5.82 12.79 1.81
N ASP A 167 -7.05 12.45 1.49
CA ASP A 167 -7.62 12.50 0.16
C ASP A 167 -8.81 13.48 0.11
N SER A 168 -9.08 14.01 -1.08
CA SER A 168 -10.26 14.83 -1.37
C SER A 168 -11.35 14.01 -2.08
N GLY A 169 -11.47 12.74 -1.72
CA GLY A 169 -12.39 11.79 -2.32
C GLY A 169 -13.84 11.94 -1.87
N CYS A 170 -14.65 10.92 -2.16
CA CYS A 170 -16.07 10.89 -1.79
C CYS A 170 -16.31 10.84 -0.27
N GLY A 171 -15.30 10.55 0.53
CA GLY A 171 -15.46 10.35 1.96
C GLY A 171 -16.29 9.12 2.33
N MET A 172 -16.64 9.01 3.61
CA MET A 172 -17.37 7.88 4.17
C MET A 172 -18.43 8.36 5.15
N ASN A 173 -19.56 7.66 5.19
CA ASN A 173 -20.59 7.86 6.21
C ASN A 173 -20.15 7.26 7.56
N SER A 174 -20.89 7.55 8.63
CA SER A 174 -20.61 7.10 9.99
C SER A 174 -20.55 5.58 10.13
N ASP A 175 -21.45 4.87 9.47
CA ASP A 175 -21.56 3.42 9.56
C ASP A 175 -20.35 2.74 8.90
N THR A 176 -19.95 3.20 7.72
CA THR A 176 -18.73 2.73 7.04
C THR A 176 -17.48 3.02 7.87
N LEU A 177 -17.41 4.23 8.48
CA LEU A 177 -16.27 4.63 9.29
C LEU A 177 -16.16 3.81 10.58
N ALA A 178 -17.27 3.47 11.22
CA ALA A 178 -17.29 2.67 12.45
C ALA A 178 -16.71 1.26 12.26
N HIS A 179 -16.91 0.68 11.07
CA HIS A 179 -16.47 -0.67 10.74
C HIS A 179 -15.25 -0.75 9.82
N LEU A 180 -14.59 0.38 9.58
CA LEU A 180 -13.57 0.55 8.54
C LEU A 180 -12.38 -0.42 8.66
N PHE A 181 -12.02 -0.81 9.87
CA PHE A 181 -10.92 -1.72 10.15
C PHE A 181 -11.36 -3.16 10.42
N ASP A 182 -12.65 -3.46 10.32
CA ASP A 182 -13.17 -4.81 10.45
C ASP A 182 -12.83 -5.65 9.22
N ARG A 183 -12.67 -6.96 9.41
CA ARG A 183 -12.28 -7.87 8.33
C ARG A 183 -13.47 -8.17 7.43
N PHE A 184 -13.24 -8.25 6.11
CA PHE A 184 -14.21 -8.71 5.13
C PHE A 184 -15.47 -7.84 4.98
N ILE A 185 -15.41 -6.56 5.31
CA ILE A 185 -16.52 -5.66 5.00
C ILE A 185 -16.41 -5.21 3.55
N ASP A 186 -17.29 -5.78 2.73
CA ASP A 186 -17.65 -5.23 1.42
C ASP A 186 -18.66 -4.10 1.65
N GLY A 187 -18.20 -2.87 1.51
CA GLY A 187 -19.05 -1.70 1.71
C GLY A 187 -20.16 -1.61 0.67
N GLY A 188 -21.35 -2.16 0.96
CA GLY A 188 -22.64 -1.82 0.36
C GLY A 188 -22.99 -2.43 -1.00
N GLN A 189 -24.30 -2.52 -1.23
CA GLN A 189 -25.00 -3.12 -2.37
C GLN A 189 -24.97 -2.31 -3.67
N ASP A 190 -23.99 -1.44 -3.90
CA ASP A 190 -23.88 -0.68 -5.13
C ASP A 190 -23.12 -1.44 -6.22
N PRO A 191 -23.60 -1.46 -7.49
CA PRO A 191 -22.98 -2.17 -8.61
C PRO A 191 -21.73 -1.43 -9.17
N MET A 192 -20.84 -0.95 -8.31
CA MET A 192 -19.53 -0.43 -8.73
C MET A 192 -18.50 -1.56 -8.86
N PRO A 193 -17.42 -1.37 -9.67
CA PRO A 193 -16.48 -2.42 -10.05
C PRO A 193 -15.88 -3.16 -8.83
N PRO A 194 -15.45 -4.44 -8.98
CA PRO A 194 -15.15 -5.35 -7.89
C PRO A 194 -14.25 -4.70 -6.83
N ARG A 195 -14.85 -4.48 -5.68
CA ARG A 195 -14.20 -3.93 -4.49
C ARG A 195 -13.25 -5.00 -3.98
N GLY A 196 -12.02 -4.65 -3.64
CA GLY A 196 -11.01 -5.60 -3.16
C GLY A 196 -11.49 -6.34 -1.90
N LEU A 197 -10.78 -7.39 -1.50
CA LEU A 197 -11.12 -8.31 -0.39
C LEU A 197 -11.32 -7.67 1.00
N GLY A 198 -11.37 -6.34 1.13
CA GLY A 198 -11.57 -5.66 2.43
C GLY A 198 -10.42 -5.84 3.44
N LEU A 199 -9.26 -6.36 3.02
CA LEU A 199 -8.15 -6.70 3.91
C LEU A 199 -7.10 -5.59 4.07
N GLY A 200 -7.08 -4.59 3.19
CA GLY A 200 -6.03 -3.57 3.17
C GLY A 200 -5.94 -2.75 4.46
N LEU A 201 -7.06 -2.31 5.01
CA LEU A 201 -7.09 -1.50 6.24
C LEU A 201 -6.85 -2.32 7.51
N PRO A 202 -7.41 -3.51 7.71
CA PRO A 202 -6.99 -4.43 8.77
C PRO A 202 -5.47 -4.71 8.78
N ILE A 203 -4.85 -4.84 7.60
CA ILE A 203 -3.40 -4.99 7.47
C ILE A 203 -2.67 -3.72 7.95
N CYS A 204 -3.14 -2.53 7.55
CA CYS A 204 -2.58 -1.27 8.01
C CYS A 204 -2.64 -1.16 9.54
N GLN A 205 -3.77 -1.54 10.15
CA GLN A 205 -3.94 -1.56 11.59
C GLN A 205 -2.95 -2.50 12.28
N ARG A 206 -2.79 -3.72 11.77
CA ARG A 206 -1.84 -4.70 12.31
C ARG A 206 -0.39 -4.23 12.18
N ILE A 207 -0.01 -3.62 11.05
CA ILE A 207 1.33 -3.06 10.87
C ILE A 207 1.58 -1.95 11.89
N ALA A 208 0.65 -1.01 12.05
CA ALA A 208 0.79 0.06 13.03
C ALA A 208 0.94 -0.49 14.47
N GLN A 209 0.09 -1.45 14.86
CA GLN A 209 0.16 -2.13 16.16
C GLN A 209 1.48 -2.90 16.35
N GLY A 210 1.96 -3.59 15.33
CA GLY A 210 3.23 -4.33 15.38
C GLY A 210 4.46 -3.43 15.55
N HIS A 211 4.34 -2.13 15.20
CA HIS A 211 5.33 -1.09 15.46
C HIS A 211 5.09 -0.35 16.81
N GLY A 212 4.19 -0.85 17.67
CA GLY A 212 3.83 -0.21 18.94
C GLY A 212 3.02 1.08 18.78
N GLY A 213 2.45 1.29 17.60
CA GLY A 213 1.67 2.46 17.22
C GLY A 213 0.18 2.16 17.01
N ARG A 214 -0.50 3.08 16.34
CA ARG A 214 -1.92 2.97 15.98
C ARG A 214 -2.22 3.69 14.67
N ILE A 215 -3.31 3.29 14.02
CA ILE A 215 -3.92 4.01 12.90
C ILE A 215 -5.35 4.42 13.29
N VAL A 216 -5.74 5.62 12.89
CA VAL A 216 -7.11 6.13 13.04
C VAL A 216 -7.53 6.77 11.73
N ALA A 217 -8.83 6.79 11.47
CA ALA A 217 -9.41 7.44 10.30
C ALA A 217 -10.43 8.50 10.72
N GLN A 218 -10.49 9.57 9.97
CA GLN A 218 -11.51 10.61 10.02
C GLN A 218 -12.02 10.80 8.60
N SER A 219 -13.32 10.86 8.42
CA SER A 219 -13.93 11.06 7.11
C SER A 219 -15.30 11.70 7.27
N GLU A 220 -15.69 12.46 6.25
CA GLU A 220 -17.02 13.02 6.11
C GLU A 220 -17.43 12.85 4.65
N GLU A 221 -18.66 12.42 4.42
CA GLU A 221 -19.19 12.19 3.08
C GLU A 221 -19.12 13.49 2.23
N GLY A 222 -18.55 13.37 1.03
CA GLY A 222 -18.29 14.50 0.14
C GLY A 222 -17.06 15.35 0.47
N LYS A 223 -16.34 15.10 1.59
CA LYS A 223 -15.18 15.92 1.99
C LYS A 223 -13.84 15.16 1.97
N GLY A 224 -13.87 13.86 1.66
CA GLY A 224 -12.70 13.01 1.63
C GLY A 224 -12.39 12.34 2.95
N SER A 225 -11.17 11.76 3.06
CA SER A 225 -10.76 10.99 4.21
C SER A 225 -9.36 11.38 4.69
N LEU A 226 -9.10 11.22 5.98
CA LEU A 226 -7.81 11.43 6.63
C LEU A 226 -7.45 10.19 7.45
N PHE A 227 -6.43 9.48 7.02
CA PHE A 227 -5.81 8.41 7.79
C PHE A 227 -4.60 8.94 8.54
N THR A 228 -4.53 8.69 9.86
CA THR A 228 -3.41 9.10 10.71
C THR A 228 -2.78 7.88 11.36
N ILE A 229 -1.53 7.62 11.05
CA ILE A 229 -0.69 6.61 11.67
C ILE A 229 0.21 7.30 12.69
N SER A 230 0.25 6.81 13.92
CA SER A 230 1.14 7.29 14.97
C SER A 230 2.07 6.17 15.39
N LEU A 231 3.37 6.34 15.20
CA LEU A 231 4.41 5.36 15.55
C LEU A 231 5.34 5.94 16.61
N PRO A 232 5.84 5.14 17.58
CA PRO A 232 6.86 5.59 18.52
C PRO A 232 8.13 6.03 17.78
N ALA A 233 8.65 7.20 18.11
CA ALA A 233 9.90 7.72 17.56
C ALA A 233 11.14 7.17 18.30
N VAL A 234 11.15 5.86 18.56
CA VAL A 234 12.20 5.14 19.31
C VAL A 234 13.03 4.33 18.32
N ARG A 235 14.35 4.29 18.54
CA ARG A 235 15.25 3.43 17.74
C ARG A 235 15.14 1.97 18.19
N ALA A 236 15.29 1.06 17.24
CA ALA A 236 15.35 -0.38 17.51
C ALA A 236 16.70 -0.82 18.10
N GLY A 237 17.75 -0.01 17.90
CA GLY A 237 19.13 -0.33 18.26
C GLY A 237 19.73 -1.43 17.34
N ARG A 238 19.10 -1.73 16.21
CA ARG A 238 19.54 -2.69 15.20
C ARG A 238 19.63 -2.01 13.86
N VAL A 239 20.75 -2.19 13.16
CA VAL A 239 20.94 -1.67 11.79
C VAL A 239 20.90 -2.87 10.84
N ARG A 240 20.10 -2.75 9.77
CA ARG A 240 20.09 -3.74 8.69
C ARG A 240 21.40 -3.63 7.93
N LEU A 241 22.20 -4.67 7.90
CA LEU A 241 23.33 -4.75 6.99
C LEU A 241 22.76 -4.79 5.58
N LYS A 242 23.00 -3.74 4.78
CA LYS A 242 22.74 -3.81 3.34
C LYS A 242 23.63 -4.92 2.79
N ASP A 243 23.05 -5.90 2.14
CA ASP A 243 23.81 -6.89 1.37
C ASP A 243 24.70 -6.11 0.38
N ARG A 244 26.02 -6.14 0.62
CA ARG A 244 27.04 -5.70 -0.33
C ARG A 244 27.20 -6.82 -1.35
N GLY A 245 26.23 -6.96 -2.24
CA GLY A 245 26.24 -8.03 -3.21
C GLY A 245 25.51 -7.70 -4.48
N SER A 246 26.06 -6.82 -5.34
CA SER A 246 25.97 -6.95 -6.80
C SER A 246 26.72 -5.85 -7.58
N ASP A 247 27.86 -5.34 -7.04
CA ASP A 247 28.75 -4.48 -7.84
C ASP A 247 30.02 -5.22 -8.25
N TYR A 248 29.93 -6.46 -8.70
CA TYR A 248 31.03 -7.13 -9.37
C TYR A 248 30.48 -8.10 -10.45
N ALA A 249 30.18 -7.54 -11.61
CA ALA A 249 30.21 -8.27 -12.87
C ALA A 249 30.41 -7.26 -14.03
N GLY A 250 31.58 -6.68 -14.08
CA GLY A 250 32.06 -5.92 -15.22
C GLY A 250 33.53 -6.26 -15.39
N GLY A 251 33.86 -7.16 -16.30
CA GLY A 251 35.24 -7.43 -16.67
C GLY A 251 35.44 -8.88 -17.14
N PHE A 252 35.22 -9.11 -18.38
CA PHE A 252 36.01 -9.74 -19.45
C PHE A 252 35.15 -9.96 -20.65
#